data_32be47490e3cd96df1eff1961c4f25b6
#
_entry.id   32be47490e3cd96df1eff1961c4f25b6
#
_cell.length_a   1.000
_cell.length_b   1.000
_cell.length_c   1.000
_cell.angle_alpha   90.00
_cell.angle_beta   90.00
_cell.angle_gamma   90.00
#
_symmetry.space_group_name_H-M   'P 1'
#
loop_
_entity.id
_entity.type
_entity.pdbx_description
1 polymer ?
#
loop_
_entity_poly.entity_id
_entity_poly.type
_entity_poly.pdbx_seq_one_letter_code
_entity_poly.pdbx_strand_id
1 'polypeptide(L)'
;MDGLRVDAVASMLYRDYSRQAGQWVPNKDGGRENYEAIAVLQRMNITAYGEVPGIVTVAEESTAFPGVSRPVNNGGLGFGFKWNMGWMNDTLSYMHKDPIYRKYHHHQMTFGLHYAWSENYILPISHDEVVHGKGSMIEKMPGSGDEKFANLRAYYAFMWAHPGKKLLFMGCEFAQGREWNHNQSLDWHQLEIPAHKGVQSLVRDLNRVYREVPALHVNDTRPEGFEWIESNDSEAGVYAWVRKGRAEDAMVVALVNMTPVERSYRVGLPAAGHWAEMLNTDAAVYGGGNRGNLGGVTAEAVAHHGRAHSALVTLPPLTAVWLKQD
;
A
#
# COMPACT_ATOMS: atom_id res chain seq x y z
N MET A 1 -3.61 -21.16 13.61
CA MET A 1 -3.02 -20.60 12.35
C MET A 1 -4.11 -19.77 11.69
N ASP A 2 -3.84 -18.49 11.44
CA ASP A 2 -4.87 -17.56 10.97
C ASP A 2 -4.96 -17.50 9.44
N GLY A 3 -3.92 -17.96 8.74
CA GLY A 3 -3.88 -17.98 7.29
C GLY A 3 -2.74 -18.78 6.70
N LEU A 4 -2.84 -19.01 5.39
CA LEU A 4 -1.85 -19.68 4.57
C LEU A 4 -1.48 -18.79 3.39
N ARG A 5 -0.21 -18.55 3.17
CA ARG A 5 0.31 -17.96 1.94
C ARG A 5 0.90 -19.05 1.07
N VAL A 6 0.41 -19.17 -0.16
CA VAL A 6 0.94 -20.11 -1.15
C VAL A 6 1.92 -19.39 -2.04
N ASP A 7 3.15 -19.88 -2.03
CA ASP A 7 4.29 -19.36 -2.75
C ASP A 7 4.23 -19.70 -4.24
N ALA A 8 4.69 -18.80 -5.09
CA ALA A 8 4.93 -19.01 -6.52
C ALA A 8 3.75 -19.70 -7.25
N VAL A 9 2.51 -19.28 -6.98
CA VAL A 9 1.31 -19.86 -7.58
C VAL A 9 1.36 -19.85 -9.11
N ALA A 10 1.97 -18.86 -9.73
CA ALA A 10 2.19 -18.78 -11.17
C ALA A 10 2.90 -20.04 -11.71
N SER A 11 3.86 -20.60 -10.98
CA SER A 11 4.59 -21.83 -11.37
C SER A 11 3.71 -23.08 -11.32
N MET A 12 2.63 -23.05 -10.56
CA MET A 12 1.62 -24.11 -10.52
C MET A 12 0.59 -23.96 -11.63
N LEU A 13 0.22 -22.73 -11.97
CA LEU A 13 -0.83 -22.43 -12.96
C LEU A 13 -0.40 -22.73 -14.40
N TYR A 14 0.90 -22.55 -14.70
CA TYR A 14 1.39 -22.60 -16.08
C TYR A 14 2.51 -23.62 -16.25
N ARG A 15 2.32 -24.53 -17.21
CA ARG A 15 3.29 -25.58 -17.57
C ARG A 15 4.57 -25.02 -18.21
N ASP A 16 4.48 -23.86 -18.83
CA ASP A 16 5.59 -23.13 -19.48
C ASP A 16 6.28 -22.10 -18.57
N TYR A 17 5.87 -22.00 -17.28
CA TYR A 17 6.45 -21.02 -16.37
C TYR A 17 7.98 -21.18 -16.25
N SER A 18 8.73 -20.11 -16.55
CA SER A 18 10.21 -20.09 -16.57
C SER A 18 10.84 -21.15 -17.49
N ARG A 19 10.15 -21.59 -18.54
CA ARG A 19 10.62 -22.60 -19.51
C ARG A 19 10.66 -22.01 -20.90
N GLN A 20 11.63 -22.48 -21.71
CA GLN A 20 11.72 -22.11 -23.12
C GLN A 20 10.82 -23.03 -23.97
N ALA A 21 10.58 -22.59 -25.20
CA ALA A 21 9.85 -23.42 -26.19
C ALA A 21 10.53 -24.79 -26.34
N GLY A 22 9.72 -25.88 -26.29
CA GLY A 22 10.20 -27.27 -26.32
C GLY A 22 10.65 -27.84 -24.97
N GLN A 23 10.65 -27.06 -23.88
CA GLN A 23 11.02 -27.54 -22.54
C GLN A 23 9.80 -27.85 -21.66
N TRP A 24 8.62 -27.80 -22.18
CA TRP A 24 7.38 -28.12 -21.47
C TRP A 24 6.39 -28.87 -22.36
N VAL A 25 5.44 -29.55 -21.74
CA VAL A 25 4.41 -30.33 -22.43
C VAL A 25 3.07 -29.61 -22.28
N PRO A 26 2.36 -29.29 -23.38
CA PRO A 26 1.03 -28.72 -23.32
C PRO A 26 0.03 -29.55 -22.54
N ASN A 27 -1.05 -28.93 -22.06
CA ASN A 27 -2.18 -29.65 -21.49
C ASN A 27 -2.95 -30.43 -22.57
N LYS A 28 -3.98 -31.17 -22.17
CA LYS A 28 -4.80 -32.00 -23.08
C LYS A 28 -5.48 -31.25 -24.23
N ASP A 29 -5.65 -29.93 -24.08
CA ASP A 29 -6.30 -29.05 -25.06
C ASP A 29 -5.27 -28.23 -25.86
N GLY A 30 -3.96 -28.51 -25.67
CA GLY A 30 -2.85 -27.82 -26.34
C GLY A 30 -2.44 -26.50 -25.71
N GLY A 31 -3.04 -26.11 -24.58
CA GLY A 31 -2.76 -24.87 -23.85
C GLY A 31 -1.63 -25.02 -22.84
N ARG A 32 -1.33 -23.88 -22.17
CA ARG A 32 -0.26 -23.77 -21.19
C ARG A 32 -0.72 -23.97 -19.73
N GLU A 33 -2.02 -23.90 -19.47
CA GLU A 33 -2.61 -24.03 -18.15
C GLU A 33 -2.43 -25.44 -17.59
N ASN A 34 -2.04 -25.54 -16.33
CA ASN A 34 -1.91 -26.80 -15.61
C ASN A 34 -3.22 -27.10 -14.86
N TYR A 35 -4.13 -27.79 -15.55
CA TYR A 35 -5.46 -28.07 -14.99
C TYR A 35 -5.43 -28.90 -13.72
N GLU A 36 -4.46 -29.81 -13.58
CA GLU A 36 -4.29 -30.64 -12.40
C GLU A 36 -3.88 -29.81 -11.18
N ALA A 37 -2.93 -28.88 -11.34
CA ALA A 37 -2.51 -27.98 -10.27
C ALA A 37 -3.60 -26.95 -9.93
N ILE A 38 -4.33 -26.44 -10.94
CA ILE A 38 -5.50 -25.57 -10.73
C ILE A 38 -6.54 -26.29 -9.86
N ALA A 39 -6.85 -27.55 -10.17
CA ALA A 39 -7.80 -28.35 -9.38
C ALA A 39 -7.31 -28.58 -7.94
N VAL A 40 -6.02 -28.80 -7.72
CA VAL A 40 -5.41 -28.88 -6.37
C VAL A 40 -5.58 -27.60 -5.59
N LEU A 41 -5.29 -26.43 -6.19
CA LEU A 41 -5.45 -25.13 -5.55
C LEU A 41 -6.91 -24.85 -5.18
N GLN A 42 -7.84 -25.13 -6.09
CA GLN A 42 -9.27 -25.01 -5.84
C GLN A 42 -9.73 -25.91 -4.68
N ARG A 43 -9.29 -27.18 -4.69
CA ARG A 43 -9.64 -28.14 -3.62
C ARG A 43 -9.05 -27.73 -2.29
N MET A 44 -7.80 -27.25 -2.27
CA MET A 44 -7.15 -26.73 -1.07
C MET A 44 -7.97 -25.59 -0.45
N ASN A 45 -8.38 -24.61 -1.26
CA ASN A 45 -9.17 -23.48 -0.78
C ASN A 45 -10.57 -23.90 -0.28
N ILE A 46 -11.26 -24.78 -1.02
CA ILE A 46 -12.56 -25.33 -0.57
C ILE A 46 -12.42 -26.00 0.79
N THR A 47 -11.39 -26.87 0.95
CA THR A 47 -11.16 -27.59 2.20
C THR A 47 -10.81 -26.64 3.34
N ALA A 48 -9.86 -25.70 3.11
CA ALA A 48 -9.42 -24.77 4.14
C ALA A 48 -10.59 -23.92 4.68
N TYR A 49 -11.37 -23.32 3.80
CA TYR A 49 -12.53 -22.51 4.20
C TYR A 49 -13.70 -23.31 4.76
N GLY A 50 -13.85 -24.58 4.35
CA GLY A 50 -14.89 -25.47 4.86
C GLY A 50 -14.59 -26.02 6.25
N GLU A 51 -13.32 -26.27 6.56
CA GLU A 51 -12.93 -26.94 7.81
C GLU A 51 -12.44 -25.97 8.91
N VAL A 52 -11.92 -24.78 8.52
CA VAL A 52 -11.32 -23.83 9.46
C VAL A 52 -12.01 -22.47 9.35
N PRO A 53 -13.05 -22.20 10.17
CA PRO A 53 -13.71 -20.91 10.16
C PRO A 53 -12.75 -19.74 10.43
N GLY A 54 -12.80 -18.70 9.60
CA GLY A 54 -11.98 -17.50 9.75
C GLY A 54 -10.57 -17.60 9.17
N ILE A 55 -10.16 -18.74 8.64
CA ILE A 55 -8.86 -18.86 7.94
C ILE A 55 -8.84 -17.94 6.72
N VAL A 56 -7.65 -17.45 6.37
CA VAL A 56 -7.40 -16.67 5.15
C VAL A 56 -6.37 -17.40 4.29
N THR A 57 -6.66 -17.57 3.00
CA THR A 57 -5.68 -18.06 2.04
C THR A 57 -5.24 -16.94 1.10
N VAL A 58 -3.94 -16.86 0.84
CA VAL A 58 -3.33 -15.79 0.07
C VAL A 58 -2.44 -16.37 -1.02
N ALA A 59 -2.61 -15.92 -2.26
CA ALA A 59 -1.75 -16.32 -3.38
C ALA A 59 -0.63 -15.30 -3.60
N GLU A 60 0.61 -15.77 -3.65
CA GLU A 60 1.68 -15.03 -4.31
C GLU A 60 1.63 -15.42 -5.78
N GLU A 61 1.07 -14.54 -6.61
CA GLU A 61 0.83 -14.78 -8.03
C GLU A 61 1.02 -13.46 -8.80
N SER A 62 1.99 -13.42 -9.70
CA SER A 62 2.44 -12.21 -10.39
C SER A 62 1.97 -12.09 -11.85
N THR A 63 1.23 -13.10 -12.36
CA THR A 63 0.74 -13.09 -13.74
C THR A 63 -0.66 -12.47 -13.86
N ALA A 64 -1.14 -12.37 -15.09
CA ALA A 64 -2.49 -11.92 -15.40
C ALA A 64 -3.54 -13.06 -15.34
N PHE A 65 -3.29 -14.16 -14.64
CA PHE A 65 -4.27 -15.23 -14.46
C PHE A 65 -5.54 -14.67 -13.79
N PRO A 66 -6.72 -14.84 -14.40
CA PRO A 66 -7.93 -14.18 -13.93
C PRO A 66 -8.58 -14.95 -12.77
N GLY A 67 -9.14 -14.20 -11.80
CA GLY A 67 -9.99 -14.77 -10.76
C GLY A 67 -9.25 -15.59 -9.72
N VAL A 68 -8.02 -15.23 -9.39
CA VAL A 68 -7.25 -15.88 -8.32
C VAL A 68 -8.01 -15.78 -6.99
N SER A 69 -8.56 -14.61 -6.68
CA SER A 69 -9.35 -14.38 -5.46
C SER A 69 -10.88 -14.49 -5.68
N ARG A 70 -11.32 -14.99 -6.83
CA ARG A 70 -12.72 -15.27 -7.09
C ARG A 70 -13.11 -16.62 -6.51
N PRO A 71 -14.31 -16.77 -5.95
CA PRO A 71 -14.81 -18.08 -5.46
C PRO A 71 -14.79 -19.17 -6.52
N VAL A 72 -14.54 -20.41 -6.10
CA VAL A 72 -14.42 -21.56 -7.02
C VAL A 72 -15.71 -21.82 -7.80
N ASN A 73 -16.88 -21.67 -7.15
CA ASN A 73 -18.18 -21.81 -7.82
C ASN A 73 -18.46 -20.74 -8.90
N ASN A 74 -17.67 -19.67 -8.92
CA ASN A 74 -17.70 -18.62 -9.94
C ASN A 74 -16.51 -18.72 -10.91
N GLY A 75 -15.85 -19.88 -10.97
CA GLY A 75 -14.75 -20.16 -11.89
C GLY A 75 -13.39 -19.64 -11.47
N GLY A 76 -13.21 -19.20 -10.21
CA GLY A 76 -11.95 -18.74 -9.67
C GLY A 76 -11.13 -19.84 -8.98
N LEU A 77 -9.97 -19.46 -8.41
CA LEU A 77 -9.11 -20.36 -7.63
C LEU A 77 -9.54 -20.46 -6.16
N GLY A 78 -10.37 -19.54 -5.66
CA GLY A 78 -10.92 -19.56 -4.31
C GLY A 78 -10.01 -18.98 -3.22
N PHE A 79 -8.89 -18.34 -3.56
CA PHE A 79 -8.11 -17.61 -2.56
C PHE A 79 -8.90 -16.44 -1.99
N GLY A 80 -8.66 -16.09 -0.74
CA GLY A 80 -9.23 -14.89 -0.14
C GLY A 80 -8.59 -13.62 -0.69
N PHE A 81 -7.26 -13.68 -0.91
CA PHE A 81 -6.48 -12.55 -1.38
C PHE A 81 -5.36 -12.98 -2.35
N LYS A 82 -4.87 -11.98 -3.10
CA LYS A 82 -3.69 -12.06 -3.96
C LYS A 82 -2.71 -10.95 -3.60
N TRP A 83 -1.40 -11.21 -3.57
CA TRP A 83 -0.40 -10.16 -3.44
C TRP A 83 -0.37 -9.28 -4.69
N ASN A 84 -0.34 -7.96 -4.50
CA ASN A 84 -0.20 -7.00 -5.59
C ASN A 84 1.30 -6.73 -5.87
N MET A 85 1.93 -7.65 -6.60
CA MET A 85 3.35 -7.56 -6.94
C MET A 85 3.65 -6.36 -7.86
N GLY A 86 2.71 -5.98 -8.74
CA GLY A 86 2.83 -4.80 -9.60
C GLY A 86 2.91 -3.51 -8.78
N TRP A 87 1.98 -3.32 -7.84
CA TRP A 87 2.02 -2.17 -6.93
C TRP A 87 3.33 -2.10 -6.14
N MET A 88 3.80 -3.23 -5.61
CA MET A 88 5.05 -3.31 -4.86
C MET A 88 6.25 -2.87 -5.71
N ASN A 89 6.39 -3.43 -6.92
CA ASN A 89 7.49 -3.12 -7.82
C ASN A 89 7.49 -1.65 -8.26
N ASP A 90 6.32 -1.12 -8.65
CA ASP A 90 6.19 0.25 -9.15
C ASP A 90 6.48 1.28 -8.04
N THR A 91 5.87 1.08 -6.87
CA THR A 91 6.05 2.04 -5.76
C THR A 91 7.46 2.00 -5.18
N LEU A 92 8.08 0.83 -5.03
CA LEU A 92 9.47 0.74 -4.60
C LEU A 92 10.45 1.30 -5.63
N SER A 93 10.20 1.07 -6.93
CA SER A 93 10.99 1.69 -8.00
C SER A 93 10.92 3.22 -7.94
N TYR A 94 9.73 3.77 -7.67
CA TYR A 94 9.56 5.21 -7.47
C TYR A 94 10.29 5.70 -6.21
N MET A 95 10.10 5.04 -5.08
CA MET A 95 10.69 5.45 -3.80
C MET A 95 12.22 5.39 -3.80
N HIS A 96 12.82 4.52 -4.60
CA HIS A 96 14.28 4.42 -4.77
C HIS A 96 14.90 5.63 -5.46
N LYS A 97 14.09 6.39 -6.21
CA LYS A 97 14.58 7.55 -6.95
C LYS A 97 14.80 8.73 -6.02
N ASP A 98 15.90 9.47 -6.26
CA ASP A 98 16.05 10.78 -5.66
C ASP A 98 14.81 11.64 -5.96
N PRO A 99 14.26 12.36 -4.97
CA PRO A 99 13.06 13.17 -5.14
C PRO A 99 13.08 14.14 -6.32
N ILE A 100 14.25 14.64 -6.73
CA ILE A 100 14.38 15.56 -7.87
C ILE A 100 13.98 14.90 -9.21
N TYR A 101 14.08 13.56 -9.32
CA TYR A 101 13.73 12.82 -10.52
C TYR A 101 12.32 12.23 -10.47
N ARG A 102 11.65 12.24 -9.33
CA ARG A 102 10.34 11.59 -9.14
C ARG A 102 9.25 12.14 -10.06
N LYS A 103 9.33 13.40 -10.44
CA LYS A 103 8.37 14.02 -11.37
C LYS A 103 8.30 13.30 -12.73
N TYR A 104 9.38 12.70 -13.20
CA TYR A 104 9.41 11.94 -14.46
C TYR A 104 8.83 10.52 -14.32
N HIS A 105 8.53 10.10 -13.11
CA HIS A 105 8.06 8.76 -12.77
C HIS A 105 6.77 8.76 -11.95
N HIS A 106 6.09 9.90 -11.91
CA HIS A 106 4.92 10.15 -11.07
C HIS A 106 3.83 9.07 -11.20
N HIS A 107 3.61 8.58 -12.44
CA HIS A 107 2.64 7.54 -12.74
C HIS A 107 2.90 6.19 -12.05
N GLN A 108 4.12 5.90 -11.61
CA GLN A 108 4.42 4.65 -10.89
C GLN A 108 3.65 4.52 -9.57
N MET A 109 3.33 5.64 -8.92
CA MET A 109 2.53 5.64 -7.69
C MET A 109 1.03 5.49 -7.95
N THR A 110 0.55 5.80 -9.16
CA THR A 110 -0.88 5.82 -9.52
C THR A 110 -1.29 4.62 -10.37
N PHE A 111 -0.35 3.98 -11.06
CA PHE A 111 -0.64 2.91 -12.03
C PHE A 111 -1.37 1.73 -11.41
N GLY A 112 -1.06 1.34 -10.17
CA GLY A 112 -1.71 0.23 -9.47
C GLY A 112 -3.22 0.37 -9.36
N LEU A 113 -3.77 1.59 -9.40
CA LEU A 113 -5.20 1.85 -9.32
C LEU A 113 -5.97 1.42 -10.58
N HIS A 114 -5.31 1.27 -11.74
CA HIS A 114 -5.96 0.82 -12.96
C HIS A 114 -6.49 -0.62 -12.86
N TYR A 115 -5.91 -1.44 -11.97
CA TYR A 115 -6.31 -2.83 -11.78
C TYR A 115 -6.62 -3.20 -10.32
N ALA A 116 -6.64 -2.22 -9.42
CA ALA A 116 -6.77 -2.43 -7.97
C ALA A 116 -8.00 -3.24 -7.53
N TRP A 117 -9.03 -3.33 -8.39
CA TRP A 117 -10.28 -4.05 -8.09
C TRP A 117 -10.49 -5.28 -8.97
N SER A 118 -9.49 -5.72 -9.72
CA SER A 118 -9.55 -6.97 -10.49
C SER A 118 -9.48 -8.21 -9.60
N GLU A 119 -8.86 -8.08 -8.43
CA GLU A 119 -8.69 -9.11 -7.39
C GLU A 119 -8.83 -8.47 -5.98
N ASN A 120 -8.94 -9.30 -4.96
CA ASN A 120 -8.80 -8.85 -3.57
C ASN A 120 -7.32 -8.72 -3.23
N TYR A 121 -6.77 -7.52 -3.35
CA TYR A 121 -5.33 -7.35 -3.20
C TYR A 121 -4.88 -7.12 -1.75
N ILE A 122 -3.71 -7.70 -1.43
CA ILE A 122 -2.82 -7.28 -0.35
C ILE A 122 -1.67 -6.51 -0.98
N LEU A 123 -1.30 -5.38 -0.41
CA LEU A 123 -0.12 -4.58 -0.77
C LEU A 123 1.09 -5.17 -0.01
N PRO A 124 1.99 -5.93 -0.67
CA PRO A 124 3.05 -6.61 0.04
C PRO A 124 4.31 -5.76 0.15
N ILE A 125 4.84 -5.66 1.36
CA ILE A 125 6.26 -5.47 1.64
C ILE A 125 6.66 -6.72 2.41
N SER A 126 7.05 -7.76 1.68
CA SER A 126 7.33 -9.09 2.22
C SER A 126 8.81 -9.28 2.58
N HIS A 127 9.17 -10.50 2.96
CA HIS A 127 10.57 -10.87 3.16
C HIS A 127 11.41 -10.68 1.89
N ASP A 128 10.82 -10.94 0.72
CA ASP A 128 11.51 -10.86 -0.57
C ASP A 128 12.07 -9.47 -0.87
N GLU A 129 11.47 -8.42 -0.32
CA GLU A 129 11.93 -7.04 -0.52
C GLU A 129 13.11 -6.67 0.40
N VAL A 130 13.40 -7.48 1.43
CA VAL A 130 14.38 -7.12 2.47
C VAL A 130 15.44 -8.20 2.74
N VAL A 131 15.70 -9.06 1.74
CA VAL A 131 16.70 -10.16 1.81
C VAL A 131 17.55 -10.24 0.55
N HIS A 132 18.62 -11.01 0.62
CA HIS A 132 19.46 -11.43 -0.52
C HIS A 132 20.05 -10.27 -1.34
N GLY A 133 20.60 -9.25 -0.67
CA GLY A 133 21.25 -8.12 -1.32
C GLY A 133 20.31 -7.05 -1.85
N LYS A 134 19.01 -7.09 -1.47
CA LYS A 134 18.04 -6.07 -1.85
C LYS A 134 18.02 -4.85 -0.91
N GLY A 135 18.74 -4.92 0.22
CA GLY A 135 18.76 -3.88 1.25
C GLY A 135 17.51 -3.87 2.13
N SER A 136 17.59 -3.22 3.29
CA SER A 136 16.45 -3.00 4.17
C SER A 136 15.50 -1.92 3.61
N MET A 137 14.31 -1.77 4.20
CA MET A 137 13.37 -0.74 3.74
C MET A 137 13.92 0.68 3.90
N ILE A 138 14.67 0.94 4.97
CA ILE A 138 15.28 2.28 5.17
C ILE A 138 16.45 2.52 4.21
N GLU A 139 17.18 1.48 3.81
CA GLU A 139 18.26 1.60 2.83
C GLU A 139 17.74 1.93 1.42
N LYS A 140 16.53 1.49 1.10
CA LYS A 140 15.88 1.83 -0.18
C LYS A 140 15.50 3.31 -0.30
N MET A 141 15.41 4.03 0.81
CA MET A 141 15.03 5.44 0.81
C MET A 141 16.23 6.31 0.44
N PRO A 142 16.08 7.24 -0.52
CA PRO A 142 17.13 8.19 -0.89
C PRO A 142 17.36 9.24 0.20
N GLY A 143 18.43 10.00 0.04
CA GLY A 143 18.84 11.03 0.99
C GLY A 143 19.72 10.49 2.11
N SER A 144 19.89 11.26 3.15
CA SER A 144 20.69 10.92 4.33
C SER A 144 19.94 11.28 5.62
N GLY A 145 20.29 10.61 6.72
CA GLY A 145 19.74 10.92 8.04
C GLY A 145 18.21 10.99 8.03
N ASP A 146 17.68 12.12 8.49
CA ASP A 146 16.23 12.32 8.68
C ASP A 146 15.41 12.24 7.38
N GLU A 147 16.01 12.56 6.23
CA GLU A 147 15.32 12.47 4.93
C GLU A 147 14.91 11.04 4.59
N LYS A 148 15.78 10.04 4.88
CA LYS A 148 15.44 8.63 4.70
C LYS A 148 14.21 8.24 5.52
N PHE A 149 14.19 8.65 6.79
CA PHE A 149 13.08 8.38 7.68
C PHE A 149 11.80 9.11 7.25
N ALA A 150 11.91 10.35 6.78
CA ALA A 150 10.77 11.10 6.24
C ALA A 150 10.19 10.41 5.00
N ASN A 151 11.03 9.98 4.03
CA ASN A 151 10.62 9.19 2.88
C ASN A 151 9.87 7.92 3.30
N LEU A 152 10.41 7.17 4.25
CA LEU A 152 9.82 5.91 4.70
C LEU A 152 8.48 6.14 5.40
N ARG A 153 8.38 7.16 6.26
CA ARG A 153 7.13 7.52 6.93
C ARG A 153 6.05 7.93 5.93
N ALA A 154 6.40 8.76 4.94
CA ALA A 154 5.47 9.16 3.87
C ALA A 154 5.00 7.96 3.05
N TYR A 155 5.91 7.04 2.70
CA TYR A 155 5.59 5.82 1.96
C TYR A 155 4.66 4.88 2.75
N TYR A 156 4.89 4.68 4.04
CA TYR A 156 4.00 3.86 4.87
C TYR A 156 2.61 4.49 4.99
N ALA A 157 2.51 5.78 5.21
CA ALA A 157 1.22 6.44 5.24
C ALA A 157 0.52 6.39 3.86
N PHE A 158 1.24 6.54 2.74
CA PHE A 158 0.71 6.29 1.40
C PHE A 158 0.13 4.87 1.30
N MET A 159 0.90 3.85 1.70
CA MET A 159 0.48 2.45 1.66
C MET A 159 -0.79 2.21 2.49
N TRP A 160 -0.87 2.75 3.72
CA TRP A 160 -2.03 2.54 4.60
C TRP A 160 -3.29 3.24 4.11
N ALA A 161 -3.18 4.37 3.43
CA ALA A 161 -4.31 5.06 2.83
C ALA A 161 -4.68 4.55 1.42
N HIS A 162 -3.81 3.78 0.75
CA HIS A 162 -4.08 3.16 -0.55
C HIS A 162 -5.09 2.00 -0.40
N PRO A 163 -5.99 1.74 -1.38
CA PRO A 163 -6.85 0.56 -1.38
C PRO A 163 -6.06 -0.76 -1.34
N GLY A 164 -6.61 -1.78 -0.70
CA GLY A 164 -5.99 -3.08 -0.49
C GLY A 164 -5.54 -3.32 0.95
N LYS A 165 -5.40 -4.58 1.34
CA LYS A 165 -4.91 -4.95 2.68
C LYS A 165 -3.40 -4.74 2.78
N LYS A 166 -2.86 -4.65 3.99
CA LYS A 166 -1.47 -4.25 4.26
C LYS A 166 -0.64 -5.45 4.70
N LEU A 167 0.53 -5.61 4.12
CA LEU A 167 1.53 -6.58 4.58
C LEU A 167 2.87 -5.86 4.77
N LEU A 168 3.36 -5.86 5.99
CA LEU A 168 4.67 -5.35 6.33
C LEU A 168 5.46 -6.45 7.05
N PHE A 169 6.63 -6.81 6.51
CA PHE A 169 7.45 -7.87 7.07
C PHE A 169 8.15 -7.41 8.36
N MET A 170 8.40 -8.36 9.26
CA MET A 170 9.01 -8.11 10.57
C MET A 170 10.34 -7.33 10.46
N GLY A 171 10.52 -6.34 11.32
CA GLY A 171 11.66 -5.41 11.33
C GLY A 171 11.43 -4.15 10.50
N CYS A 172 10.54 -4.19 9.49
CA CYS A 172 10.20 -3.01 8.70
C CYS A 172 9.39 -1.98 9.53
N GLU A 173 8.64 -2.44 10.53
CA GLU A 173 7.79 -1.60 11.40
C GLU A 173 8.59 -0.63 12.28
N PHE A 174 9.88 -0.87 12.46
CA PHE A 174 10.80 0.06 13.12
C PHE A 174 12.00 0.46 12.24
N ALA A 175 11.88 0.25 10.92
CA ALA A 175 12.91 0.61 9.94
C ALA A 175 14.27 -0.06 10.21
N GLN A 176 14.29 -1.36 10.54
CA GLN A 176 15.55 -2.09 10.77
C GLN A 176 16.58 -1.73 9.71
N GLY A 177 17.81 -1.39 10.15
CA GLY A 177 18.86 -0.84 9.28
C GLY A 177 19.53 -1.85 8.36
N ARG A 178 19.46 -3.14 8.67
CA ARG A 178 20.02 -4.22 7.84
C ARG A 178 18.94 -5.11 7.26
N GLU A 179 19.28 -5.88 6.24
CA GLU A 179 18.45 -6.94 5.73
C GLU A 179 18.04 -7.93 6.83
N TRP A 180 16.86 -8.53 6.66
CA TRP A 180 16.44 -9.59 7.55
C TRP A 180 17.33 -10.83 7.39
N ASN A 181 17.66 -11.46 8.52
CA ASN A 181 18.46 -12.66 8.57
C ASN A 181 17.83 -13.67 9.54
N HIS A 182 17.43 -14.84 9.01
CA HIS A 182 16.77 -15.89 9.78
C HIS A 182 17.65 -16.49 10.90
N ASN A 183 18.97 -16.33 10.83
CA ASN A 183 19.92 -16.84 11.84
C ASN A 183 20.13 -15.87 13.01
N GLN A 184 19.48 -14.71 13.01
CA GLN A 184 19.68 -13.67 14.02
C GLN A 184 18.36 -13.07 14.46
N SER A 185 18.32 -12.58 15.71
CA SER A 185 17.21 -11.74 16.18
C SER A 185 17.12 -10.44 15.36
N LEU A 186 15.96 -9.82 15.35
CA LEU A 186 15.81 -8.44 14.88
C LEU A 186 16.66 -7.49 15.74
N ASP A 187 17.04 -6.35 15.16
CA ASP A 187 17.88 -5.35 15.81
C ASP A 187 17.09 -4.45 16.77
N TRP A 188 16.46 -5.05 17.77
CA TRP A 188 15.61 -4.38 18.76
C TRP A 188 16.29 -3.21 19.48
N HIS A 189 17.63 -3.23 19.60
CA HIS A 189 18.41 -2.13 20.15
C HIS A 189 18.26 -0.81 19.36
N GLN A 190 17.90 -0.87 18.08
CA GLN A 190 17.64 0.34 17.27
C GLN A 190 16.44 1.14 17.79
N LEU A 191 15.54 0.54 18.54
CA LEU A 191 14.42 1.25 19.18
C LEU A 191 14.86 2.25 20.27
N GLU A 192 16.11 2.23 20.71
CA GLU A 192 16.71 3.27 21.54
C GLU A 192 17.02 4.55 20.75
N ILE A 193 17.07 4.46 19.40
CA ILE A 193 17.31 5.58 18.51
C ILE A 193 15.96 6.25 18.17
N PRO A 194 15.80 7.56 18.43
CA PRO A 194 14.53 8.26 18.26
C PRO A 194 13.87 8.09 16.89
N ALA A 195 14.66 8.09 15.80
CA ALA A 195 14.14 7.95 14.45
C ALA A 195 13.47 6.59 14.18
N HIS A 196 14.08 5.50 14.64
CA HIS A 196 13.52 4.15 14.56
C HIS A 196 12.28 4.00 15.44
N LYS A 197 12.34 4.55 16.67
CA LYS A 197 11.19 4.60 17.56
C LYS A 197 10.02 5.39 16.98
N GLY A 198 10.31 6.48 16.28
CA GLY A 198 9.34 7.29 15.57
C GLY A 198 8.60 6.50 14.48
N VAL A 199 9.31 5.71 13.66
CA VAL A 199 8.69 4.84 12.66
C VAL A 199 7.80 3.78 13.32
N GLN A 200 8.26 3.14 14.41
CA GLN A 200 7.44 2.17 15.15
C GLN A 200 6.15 2.82 15.68
N SER A 201 6.26 4.04 16.23
CA SER A 201 5.11 4.79 16.71
C SER A 201 4.13 5.11 15.59
N LEU A 202 4.64 5.50 14.41
CA LEU A 202 3.81 5.73 13.22
C LEU A 202 3.08 4.45 12.79
N VAL A 203 3.77 3.33 12.66
CA VAL A 203 3.15 2.06 12.23
C VAL A 203 2.09 1.60 13.21
N ARG A 204 2.33 1.76 14.52
CA ARG A 204 1.32 1.50 15.56
C ARG A 204 0.07 2.36 15.34
N ASP A 205 0.23 3.65 15.10
CA ASP A 205 -0.89 4.58 14.92
C ASP A 205 -1.58 4.38 13.57
N LEU A 206 -0.85 4.08 12.49
CA LEU A 206 -1.41 3.67 11.21
C LEU A 206 -2.31 2.43 11.36
N ASN A 207 -1.86 1.42 12.09
CA ASN A 207 -2.64 0.21 12.36
C ASN A 207 -3.89 0.50 13.21
N ARG A 208 -3.78 1.39 14.19
CA ARG A 208 -4.92 1.80 15.02
C ARG A 208 -5.95 2.54 14.17
N VAL A 209 -5.53 3.59 13.46
CA VAL A 209 -6.40 4.40 12.61
C VAL A 209 -7.06 3.56 11.51
N TYR A 210 -6.31 2.66 10.87
CA TYR A 210 -6.84 1.76 9.85
C TYR A 210 -7.99 0.89 10.37
N ARG A 211 -7.92 0.41 11.61
CA ARG A 211 -8.99 -0.39 12.23
C ARG A 211 -10.18 0.44 12.71
N GLU A 212 -9.92 1.66 13.20
CA GLU A 212 -10.95 2.53 13.80
C GLU A 212 -11.73 3.35 12.77
N VAL A 213 -11.16 3.58 11.56
CA VAL A 213 -11.75 4.44 10.54
C VAL A 213 -12.26 3.62 9.36
N PRO A 214 -13.57 3.36 9.27
CA PRO A 214 -14.17 2.49 8.26
C PRO A 214 -13.84 2.88 6.82
N ALA A 215 -13.69 4.17 6.53
CA ALA A 215 -13.32 4.68 5.21
C ALA A 215 -12.01 4.07 4.69
N LEU A 216 -11.09 3.65 5.55
CA LEU A 216 -9.79 3.11 5.17
C LEU A 216 -9.82 1.62 4.83
N HIS A 217 -10.86 0.86 5.25
CA HIS A 217 -10.82 -0.60 5.11
C HIS A 217 -12.11 -1.28 4.65
N VAL A 218 -13.28 -0.68 4.84
CA VAL A 218 -14.57 -1.34 4.55
C VAL A 218 -14.74 -1.61 3.06
N ASN A 219 -14.28 -0.68 2.21
CA ASN A 219 -14.37 -0.76 0.75
C ASN A 219 -12.99 -0.93 0.08
N ASP A 220 -12.03 -1.59 0.74
CA ASP A 220 -10.67 -1.75 0.20
C ASP A 220 -10.59 -2.50 -1.14
N THR A 221 -11.55 -3.37 -1.41
CA THR A 221 -11.61 -4.19 -2.61
C THR A 221 -12.67 -3.72 -3.61
N ARG A 222 -13.19 -2.50 -3.44
CA ARG A 222 -14.26 -1.94 -4.26
C ARG A 222 -13.92 -0.54 -4.75
N PRO A 223 -14.23 -0.20 -6.02
CA PRO A 223 -13.93 1.11 -6.58
C PRO A 223 -14.64 2.25 -5.86
N GLU A 224 -15.82 2.01 -5.28
CA GLU A 224 -16.60 3.02 -4.53
C GLU A 224 -15.85 3.56 -3.30
N GLY A 225 -14.88 2.79 -2.78
CA GLY A 225 -14.06 3.16 -1.62
C GLY A 225 -12.95 4.17 -1.91
N PHE A 226 -12.77 4.57 -3.18
CA PHE A 226 -11.65 5.41 -3.60
C PHE A 226 -12.07 6.44 -4.65
N GLU A 227 -11.49 7.62 -4.58
CA GLU A 227 -11.64 8.66 -5.61
C GLU A 227 -10.41 9.56 -5.64
N TRP A 228 -9.79 9.71 -6.80
CA TRP A 228 -8.73 10.71 -6.98
C TRP A 228 -9.27 12.13 -6.82
N ILE A 229 -8.52 12.96 -6.11
CA ILE A 229 -8.65 14.42 -6.14
C ILE A 229 -7.61 14.97 -7.11
N GLU A 230 -6.35 14.54 -6.94
CA GLU A 230 -5.23 14.90 -7.80
C GLU A 230 -4.27 13.71 -7.95
N SER A 231 -4.01 13.31 -9.17
CA SER A 231 -3.13 12.18 -9.51
C SER A 231 -2.00 12.54 -10.47
N ASN A 232 -1.99 13.78 -11.00
CA ASN A 232 -1.13 14.15 -12.12
C ASN A 232 -0.21 15.35 -11.85
N ASP A 233 -0.24 15.94 -10.64
CA ASP A 233 0.61 17.09 -10.31
C ASP A 233 2.06 16.65 -10.04
N SER A 234 2.72 16.22 -11.11
CA SER A 234 4.10 15.75 -11.06
C SER A 234 5.11 16.85 -10.72
N GLU A 235 4.82 18.12 -11.07
CA GLU A 235 5.72 19.23 -10.78
C GLU A 235 5.69 19.61 -9.28
N ALA A 236 4.52 19.57 -8.64
CA ALA A 236 4.45 19.70 -7.19
C ALA A 236 4.85 18.42 -6.46
N GLY A 237 4.80 17.26 -7.14
CA GLY A 237 5.06 15.94 -6.55
C GLY A 237 4.02 15.56 -5.49
N VAL A 238 2.77 16.02 -5.67
CA VAL A 238 1.67 15.83 -4.74
C VAL A 238 0.66 14.84 -5.32
N TYR A 239 0.15 13.98 -4.44
CA TYR A 239 -0.98 13.10 -4.69
C TYR A 239 -2.07 13.40 -3.66
N ALA A 240 -3.34 13.40 -4.10
CA ALA A 240 -4.47 13.58 -3.20
C ALA A 240 -5.65 12.70 -3.62
N TRP A 241 -6.29 12.03 -2.65
CA TRP A 241 -7.44 11.16 -2.90
C TRP A 241 -8.38 11.09 -1.71
N VAL A 242 -9.61 10.66 -1.97
CA VAL A 242 -10.62 10.39 -0.95
C VAL A 242 -10.70 8.89 -0.70
N ARG A 243 -10.80 8.51 0.57
CA ARG A 243 -11.25 7.18 1.00
C ARG A 243 -12.67 7.29 1.55
N LYS A 244 -13.49 6.32 1.15
CA LYS A 244 -14.93 6.28 1.49
C LYS A 244 -15.27 4.93 2.11
N GLY A 245 -15.97 4.96 3.25
CA GLY A 245 -16.57 3.80 3.87
C GLY A 245 -17.99 3.56 3.38
N ARG A 246 -18.91 3.31 4.30
CA ARG A 246 -20.35 3.31 4.04
C ARG A 246 -20.85 4.75 3.93
N ALA A 247 -22.13 4.92 3.56
CA ALA A 247 -22.72 6.26 3.39
C ALA A 247 -22.71 7.11 4.67
N GLU A 248 -22.80 6.46 5.83
CA GLU A 248 -22.76 7.08 7.16
C GLU A 248 -21.34 7.32 7.70
N ASP A 249 -20.33 6.73 7.10
CA ASP A 249 -18.97 6.85 7.59
C ASP A 249 -18.31 8.17 7.14
N ALA A 250 -17.58 8.81 8.05
CA ALA A 250 -16.80 10.00 7.71
C ALA A 250 -15.73 9.70 6.64
N MET A 251 -15.63 10.58 5.64
CA MET A 251 -14.62 10.48 4.60
C MET A 251 -13.24 10.84 5.12
N VAL A 252 -12.22 10.27 4.47
CA VAL A 252 -10.83 10.64 4.69
C VAL A 252 -10.22 11.15 3.39
N VAL A 253 -9.59 12.31 3.45
CA VAL A 253 -8.76 12.84 2.37
C VAL A 253 -7.30 12.62 2.74
N ALA A 254 -6.59 11.85 1.93
CA ALA A 254 -5.17 11.64 2.07
C ALA A 254 -4.41 12.49 1.06
N LEU A 255 -3.39 13.22 1.53
CA LEU A 255 -2.47 14.00 0.72
C LEU A 255 -1.05 13.51 0.98
N VAL A 256 -0.23 13.44 -0.06
CA VAL A 256 1.18 13.04 0.07
C VAL A 256 2.04 13.97 -0.76
N ASN A 257 3.03 14.58 -0.11
CA ASN A 257 4.10 15.35 -0.74
C ASN A 257 5.37 14.48 -0.81
N MET A 258 5.73 14.04 -2.00
CA MET A 258 6.91 13.21 -2.24
C MET A 258 8.16 14.02 -2.62
N THR A 259 8.17 15.33 -2.33
CA THR A 259 9.30 16.22 -2.59
C THR A 259 9.92 16.76 -1.29
N PRO A 260 11.19 17.18 -1.30
CA PRO A 260 11.85 17.79 -0.14
C PRO A 260 11.48 19.25 0.09
N VAL A 261 10.40 19.73 -0.55
CA VAL A 261 9.95 21.12 -0.48
C VAL A 261 8.59 21.18 0.19
N GLU A 262 8.47 22.04 1.21
CA GLU A 262 7.17 22.33 1.83
C GLU A 262 6.23 22.99 0.81
N ARG A 263 4.96 22.59 0.86
CA ARG A 263 3.91 23.13 -0.02
C ARG A 263 2.77 23.73 0.79
N SER A 264 2.33 24.93 0.43
CA SER A 264 0.98 25.40 0.75
C SER A 264 0.08 25.01 -0.42
N TYR A 265 -0.63 23.89 -0.28
CA TYR A 265 -1.33 23.23 -1.38
C TYR A 265 -2.84 23.39 -1.24
N ARG A 266 -3.49 23.98 -2.25
CA ARG A 266 -4.95 24.01 -2.28
C ARG A 266 -5.49 22.68 -2.78
N VAL A 267 -6.32 22.03 -1.98
CA VAL A 267 -6.96 20.76 -2.33
C VAL A 267 -8.48 20.91 -2.36
N GLY A 268 -9.13 20.36 -3.39
CA GLY A 268 -10.59 20.25 -3.44
C GLY A 268 -11.10 19.26 -2.40
N LEU A 269 -12.07 19.65 -1.59
CA LEU A 269 -12.65 18.81 -0.53
C LEU A 269 -14.04 18.36 -0.91
N PRO A 270 -14.45 17.10 -0.57
CA PRO A 270 -15.76 16.55 -0.91
C PRO A 270 -16.94 17.30 -0.29
N ALA A 271 -16.74 17.96 0.85
CA ALA A 271 -17.79 18.64 1.58
C ALA A 271 -17.27 19.92 2.25
N ALA A 272 -18.19 20.83 2.58
CA ALA A 272 -17.96 21.97 3.45
C ALA A 272 -17.67 21.52 4.90
N GLY A 273 -17.26 22.45 5.75
CA GLY A 273 -17.04 22.23 7.17
C GLY A 273 -15.59 22.05 7.54
N HIS A 274 -15.37 21.56 8.74
CA HIS A 274 -14.05 21.32 9.29
C HIS A 274 -13.56 19.91 8.91
N TRP A 275 -12.25 19.82 8.65
CA TRP A 275 -11.53 18.59 8.33
C TRP A 275 -10.35 18.47 9.30
N ALA A 276 -10.50 17.59 10.29
CA ALA A 276 -9.48 17.38 11.31
C ALA A 276 -8.23 16.70 10.73
N GLU A 277 -7.03 17.21 11.06
CA GLU A 277 -5.77 16.55 10.76
C GLU A 277 -5.62 15.30 11.64
N MET A 278 -6.02 14.15 11.09
CA MET A 278 -6.04 12.87 11.80
C MET A 278 -4.67 12.22 11.88
N LEU A 279 -3.83 12.43 10.87
CA LEU A 279 -2.46 11.91 10.78
C LEU A 279 -1.58 12.91 10.03
N ASN A 280 -0.38 13.12 10.55
CA ASN A 280 0.67 13.89 9.90
C ASN A 280 2.01 13.20 10.17
N THR A 281 2.67 12.70 9.13
CA THR A 281 3.93 11.95 9.29
C THR A 281 5.13 12.82 9.64
N ASP A 282 4.99 14.16 9.60
CA ASP A 282 5.98 15.14 10.11
C ASP A 282 5.76 15.49 11.59
N ALA A 283 4.79 14.88 12.27
CA ALA A 283 4.59 15.11 13.70
C ALA A 283 5.83 14.69 14.53
N ALA A 284 6.15 15.45 15.56
CA ALA A 284 7.32 15.21 16.43
C ALA A 284 7.31 13.82 17.06
N VAL A 285 6.13 13.28 17.37
CA VAL A 285 5.97 11.92 17.95
C VAL A 285 6.50 10.82 17.02
N TYR A 286 6.61 11.08 15.74
CA TYR A 286 7.17 10.19 14.71
C TYR A 286 8.60 10.58 14.31
N GLY A 287 9.22 11.56 15.00
CA GLY A 287 10.54 12.08 14.68
C GLY A 287 10.57 13.05 13.49
N GLY A 288 9.44 13.71 13.20
CA GLY A 288 9.34 14.76 12.18
C GLY A 288 9.59 16.16 12.73
N GLY A 289 9.52 17.15 11.83
CA GLY A 289 9.75 18.58 12.12
C GLY A 289 8.58 19.28 12.81
N ASN A 290 7.47 18.58 13.05
CA ASN A 290 6.25 19.06 13.69
C ASN A 290 5.57 20.24 12.97
N ARG A 291 5.67 20.30 11.64
CA ARG A 291 4.94 21.23 10.78
C ARG A 291 3.63 20.60 10.32
N GLY A 292 2.58 21.39 10.16
CA GLY A 292 1.27 20.88 9.76
C GLY A 292 0.17 21.94 9.85
N ASN A 293 -1.06 21.51 10.12
CA ASN A 293 -2.26 22.32 9.97
C ASN A 293 -2.94 22.65 11.31
N LEU A 294 -2.21 22.63 12.41
CA LEU A 294 -2.68 23.02 13.75
C LEU A 294 -3.98 22.28 14.18
N GLY A 295 -4.11 21.02 13.78
CA GLY A 295 -5.26 20.18 14.12
C GLY A 295 -6.31 20.05 13.02
N GLY A 296 -6.22 20.81 11.92
CA GLY A 296 -7.14 20.65 10.80
C GLY A 296 -7.24 21.88 9.90
N VAL A 297 -8.16 21.80 8.93
CA VAL A 297 -8.45 22.90 7.99
C VAL A 297 -9.96 23.07 7.86
N THR A 298 -10.40 24.29 7.54
CA THR A 298 -11.80 24.55 7.23
C THR A 298 -11.98 24.71 5.73
N ALA A 299 -12.94 23.99 5.15
CA ALA A 299 -13.27 24.08 3.74
C ALA A 299 -13.89 25.44 3.40
N GLU A 300 -13.28 26.15 2.46
CA GLU A 300 -13.75 27.40 1.89
C GLU A 300 -14.67 27.12 0.68
N ALA A 301 -15.64 28.00 0.42
CA ALA A 301 -16.49 27.94 -0.78
C ALA A 301 -15.72 28.44 -2.03
N VAL A 302 -14.56 27.85 -2.28
CA VAL A 302 -13.68 28.13 -3.41
C VAL A 302 -13.55 26.84 -4.23
N ALA A 303 -14.02 26.88 -5.46
CA ALA A 303 -13.96 25.72 -6.35
C ALA A 303 -12.53 25.33 -6.71
N HIS A 304 -12.17 24.07 -6.54
CA HIS A 304 -10.87 23.52 -6.89
C HIS A 304 -10.93 22.00 -7.14
N HIS A 305 -10.12 21.46 -8.03
CA HIS A 305 -10.10 20.03 -8.43
C HIS A 305 -11.51 19.49 -8.75
N GLY A 306 -12.34 20.28 -9.44
CA GLY A 306 -13.71 19.87 -9.80
C GLY A 306 -14.71 19.81 -8.63
N ARG A 307 -14.35 20.33 -7.44
CA ARG A 307 -15.20 20.36 -6.24
C ARG A 307 -15.59 21.79 -5.88
N ALA A 308 -16.74 21.96 -5.25
CA ALA A 308 -17.26 23.29 -4.85
C ALA A 308 -16.50 23.89 -3.66
N HIS A 309 -15.85 23.04 -2.87
CA HIS A 309 -15.13 23.44 -1.66
C HIS A 309 -13.66 23.05 -1.75
N SER A 310 -12.79 23.79 -1.11
CA SER A 310 -11.36 23.52 -1.04
C SER A 310 -10.75 24.10 0.23
N ALA A 311 -9.55 23.67 0.57
CA ALA A 311 -8.75 24.28 1.64
C ALA A 311 -7.29 24.41 1.23
N LEU A 312 -6.58 25.37 1.82
CA LEU A 312 -5.11 25.42 1.80
C LEU A 312 -4.59 24.49 2.89
N VAL A 313 -3.75 23.52 2.50
CA VAL A 313 -3.14 22.55 3.39
C VAL A 313 -1.63 22.75 3.37
N THR A 314 -1.03 22.88 4.53
CA THR A 314 0.43 22.82 4.67
C THR A 314 0.86 21.37 4.56
N LEU A 315 1.66 21.08 3.54
CA LEU A 315 2.27 19.77 3.29
C LEU A 315 3.78 19.89 3.53
N PRO A 316 4.30 19.45 4.67
CA PRO A 316 5.73 19.44 4.93
C PRO A 316 6.49 18.59 3.89
N PRO A 317 7.82 18.73 3.79
CA PRO A 317 8.62 17.92 2.89
C PRO A 317 8.49 16.42 3.18
N LEU A 318 8.41 15.58 2.15
CA LEU A 318 8.41 14.12 2.27
C LEU A 318 7.40 13.62 3.32
N THR A 319 6.15 14.07 3.19
CA THR A 319 5.12 13.89 4.24
C THR A 319 3.80 13.44 3.66
N ALA A 320 3.07 12.67 4.44
CA ALA A 320 1.64 12.41 4.24
C ALA A 320 0.82 13.09 5.34
N VAL A 321 -0.28 13.72 4.93
CA VAL A 321 -1.29 14.32 5.82
C VAL A 321 -2.65 13.70 5.50
N TRP A 322 -3.34 13.22 6.52
CA TRP A 322 -4.71 12.69 6.37
C TRP A 322 -5.69 13.60 7.10
N LEU A 323 -6.69 14.03 6.37
CA LEU A 323 -7.78 14.85 6.88
C LEU A 323 -9.04 14.00 6.98
N LYS A 324 -9.72 14.04 8.11
CA LYS A 324 -10.99 13.36 8.33
C LYS A 324 -12.08 14.39 8.48
N GLN A 325 -13.20 14.19 7.79
CA GLN A 325 -14.39 15.04 7.96
C GLN A 325 -14.94 14.87 9.38
N ASP A 326 -15.26 15.98 10.05
CA ASP A 326 -15.95 16.00 11.35
C ASP A 326 -17.42 15.61 11.26
#